data_5c8413843d267bd4484f45860eeecac2
#
_entry.id   5c8413843d267bd4484f45860eeecac2
#
_cell.length_a   1.000
_cell.length_b   1.000
_cell.length_c   1.000
_cell.angle_alpha   90.00
_cell.angle_beta   90.00
_cell.angle_gamma   90.00
#
_symmetry.space_group_name_H-M   'P 1'
#
loop_
_entity.id
_entity.type
_entity.pdbx_description
1 polymer ?
#
loop_
_entity_poly.entity_id
_entity_poly.type
_entity_poly.pdbx_seq_one_letter_code
_entity_poly.pdbx_strand_id
1 'polypeptide(L)'
;MKSDLDTGIDYTVNLVTGDKDGGIWVVTQSQAVFYYNPQTNKLINYLSDQSGRLKFGSLGQLYFDSDNVCWLDIRDGNLYFSKDKLQTLVPVFPKDGNEPFKGEYICKLLPGPYNCMYVGTITGLKEVNLTNKTVRTLLSKDESGDDIYVREIAFYSDDELWAG
;
A
#
# COMPACT_ATOMS: atom_id res chain seq x y z
N MET A 1 12.00 21.73 -20.98
CA MET A 1 12.82 20.74 -20.32
C MET A 1 12.41 19.40 -20.92
N LYS A 2 13.20 18.83 -21.85
CA LYS A 2 12.94 17.48 -22.37
C LYS A 2 13.27 16.53 -21.22
N SER A 3 12.30 15.71 -20.82
CA SER A 3 12.53 14.64 -19.85
C SER A 3 13.37 13.55 -20.55
N ASP A 4 14.51 13.19 -19.97
CA ASP A 4 15.34 12.04 -20.39
C ASP A 4 14.64 10.68 -20.08
N LEU A 5 13.31 10.64 -20.19
CA LEU A 5 12.44 9.54 -19.78
C LEU A 5 11.96 8.68 -20.94
N ASP A 6 12.66 8.69 -22.08
CA ASP A 6 12.29 7.87 -23.24
C ASP A 6 12.91 6.45 -23.13
N THR A 7 12.45 5.71 -22.12
CA THR A 7 12.94 4.35 -21.81
C THR A 7 11.94 3.25 -22.13
N GLY A 8 10.83 3.54 -22.82
CA GLY A 8 9.77 2.57 -23.08
C GLY A 8 8.97 2.16 -21.83
N ILE A 9 9.12 2.88 -20.74
CA ILE A 9 8.37 2.66 -19.49
C ILE A 9 6.99 3.27 -19.64
N ASP A 10 5.94 2.51 -19.32
CA ASP A 10 4.58 3.04 -19.19
C ASP A 10 4.48 3.87 -17.91
N TYR A 11 4.35 5.19 -18.07
CA TYR A 11 4.20 6.14 -16.96
C TYR A 11 2.74 6.36 -16.54
N THR A 12 1.80 5.51 -16.97
CA THR A 12 0.43 5.58 -16.46
C THR A 12 0.44 5.45 -14.94
N VAL A 13 -0.07 6.47 -14.26
CA VAL A 13 -0.08 6.54 -12.80
C VAL A 13 -1.10 5.55 -12.26
N ASN A 14 -0.68 4.70 -11.34
CA ASN A 14 -1.51 3.75 -10.63
C ASN A 14 -1.89 4.23 -9.23
N LEU A 15 -0.94 4.88 -8.54
CA LEU A 15 -1.14 5.36 -7.18
C LEU A 15 -0.33 6.63 -6.93
N VAL A 16 -0.93 7.55 -6.18
CA VAL A 16 -0.26 8.75 -5.65
C VAL A 16 -0.54 8.83 -4.15
N THR A 17 0.50 9.05 -3.35
CA THR A 17 0.37 9.29 -1.91
C THR A 17 1.41 10.29 -1.43
N GLY A 18 1.12 10.98 -0.32
CA GLY A 18 2.03 11.91 0.32
C GLY A 18 2.70 11.32 1.55
N ASP A 19 3.90 11.75 1.85
CA ASP A 19 4.54 11.51 3.14
C ASP A 19 4.42 12.74 4.07
N LYS A 20 4.76 12.57 5.35
CA LYS A 20 4.67 13.63 6.36
C LYS A 20 5.61 14.81 6.08
N ASP A 21 6.68 14.60 5.32
CA ASP A 21 7.65 15.62 4.96
C ASP A 21 7.19 16.46 3.75
N GLY A 22 5.97 16.19 3.24
CA GLY A 22 5.37 16.83 2.07
C GLY A 22 5.90 16.27 0.75
N GLY A 23 6.62 15.17 0.78
CA GLY A 23 7.04 14.45 -0.42
C GLY A 23 5.85 13.73 -1.07
N ILE A 24 5.88 13.62 -2.39
CA ILE A 24 4.84 12.94 -3.17
C ILE A 24 5.44 11.69 -3.81
N TRP A 25 4.81 10.56 -3.53
CA TRP A 25 5.17 9.26 -4.06
C TRP A 25 4.20 8.87 -5.17
N VAL A 26 4.74 8.45 -6.30
CA VAL A 26 3.98 8.07 -7.48
C VAL A 26 4.39 6.65 -7.88
N VAL A 27 3.42 5.76 -8.01
CA VAL A 27 3.61 4.40 -8.52
C VAL A 27 2.95 4.31 -9.89
N THR A 28 3.65 3.79 -10.87
CA THR A 28 3.13 3.59 -12.22
C THR A 28 2.64 2.16 -12.43
N GLN A 29 1.87 1.95 -13.50
CA GLN A 29 1.44 0.60 -13.90
C GLN A 29 2.63 -0.31 -14.24
N SER A 30 3.70 0.25 -14.77
CA SER A 30 4.97 -0.47 -15.02
C SER A 30 5.79 -0.74 -13.76
N GLN A 31 5.24 -0.45 -12.57
CA GLN A 31 5.88 -0.67 -11.26
C GLN A 31 7.10 0.22 -11.00
N ALA A 32 7.28 1.31 -11.72
CA ALA A 32 8.24 2.33 -11.34
C ALA A 32 7.72 3.17 -10.17
N VAL A 33 8.58 3.48 -9.22
CA VAL A 33 8.27 4.35 -8.08
C VAL A 33 9.06 5.63 -8.18
N PHE A 34 8.35 6.74 -8.19
CA PHE A 34 8.94 8.06 -8.19
C PHE A 34 8.67 8.79 -6.89
N TYR A 35 9.64 9.53 -6.44
CA TYR A 35 9.54 10.44 -5.33
C TYR A 35 9.77 11.87 -5.81
N TYR A 36 8.77 12.72 -5.66
CA TYR A 36 8.88 14.15 -5.90
C TYR A 36 9.05 14.90 -4.58
N ASN A 37 10.13 15.68 -4.50
CA ASN A 37 10.36 16.57 -3.36
C ASN A 37 10.00 18.00 -3.76
N PRO A 38 8.89 18.57 -3.23
CA PRO A 38 8.44 19.91 -3.60
C PRO A 38 9.36 21.03 -3.13
N GLN A 39 10.14 20.81 -2.05
CA GLN A 39 11.06 21.81 -1.54
C GLN A 39 12.28 22.01 -2.47
N THR A 40 12.74 20.95 -3.10
CA THR A 40 13.88 20.98 -4.02
C THR A 40 13.47 20.97 -5.49
N ASN A 41 12.18 20.81 -5.77
CA ASN A 41 11.60 20.63 -7.10
C ASN A 41 12.26 19.49 -7.90
N LYS A 42 12.62 18.40 -7.20
CA LYS A 42 13.28 17.24 -7.80
C LYS A 42 12.35 16.03 -7.85
N LEU A 43 12.31 15.41 -9.01
CA LEU A 43 11.72 14.10 -9.22
C LEU A 43 12.85 13.06 -9.28
N ILE A 44 12.73 12.02 -8.48
CA ILE A 44 13.72 10.95 -8.37
C ILE A 44 13.03 9.64 -8.74
N ASN A 45 13.63 8.84 -9.60
CA ASN A 45 13.22 7.45 -9.76
C ASN A 45 13.73 6.68 -8.54
N TYR A 46 12.79 6.15 -7.76
CA TYR A 46 13.05 5.55 -6.47
C TYR A 46 12.90 4.04 -6.56
N LEU A 47 13.87 3.32 -6.00
CA LEU A 47 13.81 1.85 -5.89
C LEU A 47 13.76 1.07 -7.20
N SER A 48 14.13 1.64 -8.33
CA SER A 48 14.31 0.85 -9.54
C SER A 48 15.70 0.21 -9.58
N ASP A 49 15.77 -1.01 -10.06
CA ASP A 49 17.00 -1.58 -10.57
C ASP A 49 17.38 -0.91 -11.90
N GLN A 50 18.49 -1.30 -12.53
CA GLN A 50 18.90 -0.75 -13.83
C GLN A 50 17.89 -1.00 -14.97
N SER A 51 16.93 -1.90 -14.77
CA SER A 51 15.82 -2.17 -15.71
C SER A 51 14.56 -1.33 -15.41
N GLY A 52 14.57 -0.50 -14.38
CA GLY A 52 13.44 0.31 -13.94
C GLY A 52 12.39 -0.44 -13.13
N ARG A 53 12.67 -1.66 -12.68
CA ARG A 53 11.75 -2.48 -11.90
C ARG A 53 12.04 -2.38 -10.40
N LEU A 54 11.00 -2.52 -9.58
CA LEU A 54 11.14 -2.61 -8.14
C LEU A 54 12.00 -3.82 -7.73
N LYS A 55 12.90 -3.62 -6.80
CA LYS A 55 13.80 -4.68 -6.29
C LYS A 55 13.07 -5.82 -5.60
N PHE A 56 11.81 -5.65 -5.21
CA PHE A 56 11.05 -6.62 -4.40
C PHE A 56 9.71 -7.04 -5.02
N GLY A 57 9.51 -6.88 -6.33
CA GLY A 57 8.32 -7.35 -7.04
C GLY A 57 7.29 -6.26 -7.31
N SER A 58 6.03 -6.66 -7.42
CA SER A 58 4.93 -5.75 -7.76
C SER A 58 4.43 -5.01 -6.53
N LEU A 59 4.33 -3.68 -6.60
CA LEU A 59 3.72 -2.86 -5.56
C LEU A 59 2.20 -2.76 -5.80
N GLY A 60 1.42 -3.22 -4.83
CA GLY A 60 -0.04 -3.11 -4.86
C GLY A 60 -0.52 -1.80 -4.25
N GLN A 61 -0.22 -1.58 -2.97
CA GLN A 61 -0.59 -0.40 -2.21
C GLN A 61 0.61 0.21 -1.50
N LEU A 62 0.55 1.52 -1.29
CA LEU A 62 1.53 2.31 -0.57
C LEU A 62 0.80 3.38 0.25
N TYR A 63 1.07 3.45 1.55
CA TYR A 63 0.46 4.43 2.45
C TYR A 63 1.47 4.89 3.49
N PHE A 64 1.48 6.19 3.81
CA PHE A 64 2.27 6.75 4.90
C PHE A 64 1.35 7.15 6.04
N ASP A 65 1.63 6.67 7.25
CA ASP A 65 0.89 7.05 8.45
C ASP A 65 1.39 8.37 9.07
N SER A 66 0.75 8.78 10.16
CA SER A 66 1.09 10.01 10.89
C SER A 66 2.52 10.01 11.46
N ASP A 67 3.13 8.86 11.65
CA ASP A 67 4.49 8.69 12.12
C ASP A 67 5.52 8.56 10.98
N ASN A 68 5.04 8.76 9.73
CA ASN A 68 5.83 8.61 8.51
C ASN A 68 6.34 7.18 8.28
N VAL A 69 5.68 6.20 8.88
CA VAL A 69 5.90 4.80 8.56
C VAL A 69 5.18 4.49 7.26
N CYS A 70 5.90 3.95 6.31
CA CYS A 70 5.36 3.50 5.05
C CYS A 70 4.81 2.08 5.19
N TRP A 71 3.55 1.89 4.87
CA TRP A 71 2.86 0.61 4.82
C TRP A 71 2.63 0.21 3.37
N LEU A 72 2.88 -1.04 3.03
CA LEU A 72 2.78 -1.48 1.64
C LEU A 72 2.42 -2.95 1.49
N ASP A 73 1.85 -3.25 0.33
CA ASP A 73 1.63 -4.59 -0.20
C ASP A 73 2.49 -4.78 -1.45
N ILE A 74 3.24 -5.86 -1.51
CA ILE A 74 4.04 -6.24 -2.69
C ILE A 74 3.48 -7.48 -3.41
N ARG A 75 2.21 -7.79 -3.16
CA ARG A 75 1.45 -8.89 -3.78
C ARG A 75 2.02 -10.29 -3.56
N ASP A 76 2.77 -10.47 -2.50
CA ASP A 76 3.31 -11.77 -2.08
C ASP A 76 2.48 -12.46 -0.98
N GLY A 77 1.32 -11.90 -0.64
CA GLY A 77 0.42 -12.41 0.40
C GLY A 77 0.74 -11.92 1.81
N ASN A 78 1.62 -10.92 1.94
CA ASN A 78 1.99 -10.31 3.21
C ASN A 78 1.83 -8.78 3.13
N LEU A 79 1.76 -8.14 4.30
CA LEU A 79 1.93 -6.71 4.45
C LEU A 79 3.33 -6.41 4.92
N TYR A 80 3.82 -5.24 4.55
CA TYR A 80 5.14 -4.75 4.92
C TYR A 80 5.05 -3.36 5.49
N PHE A 81 6.06 -2.99 6.26
CA PHE A 81 6.29 -1.60 6.63
C PHE A 81 7.76 -1.22 6.46
N SER A 82 7.99 0.08 6.31
CA SER A 82 9.31 0.68 6.20
C SER A 82 9.36 1.98 6.98
N LYS A 83 10.43 2.20 7.75
CA LYS A 83 10.69 3.44 8.50
C LYS A 83 11.78 4.31 7.86
N ASP A 84 12.35 3.85 6.77
CA ASP A 84 13.51 4.43 6.10
C ASP A 84 13.25 4.71 4.61
N LYS A 85 12.01 5.13 4.30
CA LYS A 85 11.58 5.46 2.93
C LYS A 85 11.86 4.32 1.95
N LEU A 86 11.39 3.13 2.29
CA LEU A 86 11.43 1.90 1.47
C LEU A 86 12.84 1.31 1.26
N GLN A 87 13.86 1.73 2.00
CA GLN A 87 15.18 1.12 1.90
C GLN A 87 15.20 -0.28 2.53
N THR A 88 14.43 -0.45 3.63
CA THR A 88 14.27 -1.73 4.31
C THR A 88 12.78 -2.06 4.41
N LEU A 89 12.40 -3.25 3.95
CA LEU A 89 11.04 -3.76 4.11
C LEU A 89 11.00 -4.79 5.24
N VAL A 90 10.13 -4.55 6.21
CA VAL A 90 9.90 -5.44 7.34
C VAL A 90 8.53 -6.09 7.16
N PRO A 91 8.44 -7.44 7.08
CA PRO A 91 7.15 -8.11 6.97
C PRO A 91 6.35 -7.97 8.27
N VAL A 92 5.04 -7.75 8.13
CA VAL A 92 4.11 -7.70 9.27
C VAL A 92 3.93 -9.11 9.86
N PHE A 93 3.81 -10.11 8.99
CA PHE A 93 3.66 -11.50 9.38
C PHE A 93 4.99 -12.25 9.19
N PRO A 94 5.34 -13.16 10.10
CA PRO A 94 6.53 -14.01 9.91
C PRO A 94 6.44 -14.80 8.60
N LYS A 95 7.58 -15.02 7.94
CA LYS A 95 7.65 -15.85 6.73
C LYS A 95 7.78 -17.34 7.13
N ASP A 96 6.77 -17.84 7.81
CA ASP A 96 6.66 -19.22 8.29
C ASP A 96 5.64 -20.08 7.50
N GLY A 97 5.18 -19.53 6.37
CA GLY A 97 4.12 -20.11 5.55
C GLY A 97 2.72 -19.54 5.86
N ASN A 98 2.59 -18.70 6.85
CA ASN A 98 1.37 -17.94 7.10
C ASN A 98 1.35 -16.67 6.22
N GLU A 99 0.66 -16.77 5.10
CA GLU A 99 0.48 -15.69 4.14
C GLU A 99 -1.00 -15.27 4.12
N PRO A 100 -1.45 -14.43 5.09
CA PRO A 100 -2.88 -14.20 5.33
C PRO A 100 -3.60 -13.49 4.18
N PHE A 101 -2.85 -12.93 3.23
CA PHE A 101 -3.38 -12.29 2.03
C PHE A 101 -3.01 -13.04 0.74
N LYS A 102 -2.62 -14.30 0.85
CA LYS A 102 -2.29 -15.13 -0.32
C LYS A 102 -3.49 -15.27 -1.25
N GLY A 103 -3.29 -14.88 -2.51
CA GLY A 103 -4.35 -14.87 -3.52
C GLY A 103 -5.32 -13.70 -3.39
N GLU A 104 -5.15 -12.82 -2.41
CA GLU A 104 -5.93 -11.61 -2.24
C GLU A 104 -5.33 -10.46 -3.05
N TYR A 105 -6.22 -9.60 -3.54
CA TYR A 105 -5.84 -8.32 -4.09
C TYR A 105 -6.17 -7.23 -3.07
N ILE A 106 -5.14 -6.60 -2.51
CA ILE A 106 -5.32 -5.49 -1.58
C ILE A 106 -5.59 -4.22 -2.37
N CYS A 107 -6.73 -3.60 -2.10
CA CYS A 107 -7.20 -2.38 -2.76
C CYS A 107 -6.92 -1.13 -1.93
N LYS A 108 -6.97 -1.25 -0.61
CA LYS A 108 -6.79 -0.13 0.31
C LYS A 108 -6.16 -0.54 1.63
N LEU A 109 -5.28 0.32 2.13
CA LEU A 109 -4.74 0.25 3.50
C LEU A 109 -5.17 1.51 4.26
N LEU A 110 -5.68 1.34 5.47
CA LEU A 110 -6.05 2.43 6.36
C LEU A 110 -5.65 2.08 7.80
N PRO A 111 -4.66 2.78 8.39
CA PRO A 111 -4.37 2.59 9.81
C PRO A 111 -5.57 2.95 10.67
N GLY A 112 -5.85 2.09 11.65
CA GLY A 112 -6.93 2.25 12.60
C GLY A 112 -6.42 2.50 14.02
N PRO A 113 -7.34 2.75 14.97
CA PRO A 113 -7.02 2.87 16.37
C PRO A 113 -6.48 1.53 16.94
N TYR A 114 -5.94 1.57 18.16
CA TYR A 114 -5.51 0.39 18.92
C TYR A 114 -4.48 -0.50 18.19
N ASN A 115 -3.59 0.12 17.42
CA ASN A 115 -2.54 -0.59 16.66
C ASN A 115 -3.11 -1.63 15.69
N CYS A 116 -4.13 -1.26 14.93
CA CYS A 116 -4.67 -2.08 13.87
C CYS A 116 -4.50 -1.41 12.48
N MET A 117 -4.68 -2.22 11.44
CA MET A 117 -4.75 -1.79 10.04
C MET A 117 -6.03 -2.37 9.43
N TYR A 118 -6.86 -1.51 8.84
CA TYR A 118 -7.96 -1.95 8.00
C TYR A 118 -7.46 -2.17 6.58
N VAL A 119 -7.89 -3.29 5.99
CA VAL A 119 -7.45 -3.74 4.68
C VAL A 119 -8.66 -4.05 3.82
N GLY A 120 -8.88 -3.22 2.80
CA GLY A 120 -9.86 -3.48 1.75
C GLY A 120 -9.28 -4.44 0.72
N THR A 121 -10.03 -5.49 0.42
CA THR A 121 -9.62 -6.52 -0.54
C THR A 121 -10.75 -6.87 -1.50
N ILE A 122 -10.43 -7.64 -2.53
CA ILE A 122 -11.45 -8.20 -3.44
C ILE A 122 -12.36 -9.23 -2.78
N THR A 123 -12.09 -9.64 -1.55
CA THR A 123 -12.91 -10.58 -0.77
C THR A 123 -13.49 -9.94 0.50
N GLY A 124 -13.47 -8.61 0.59
CA GLY A 124 -14.10 -7.87 1.67
C GLY A 124 -13.18 -6.97 2.48
N LEU A 125 -13.65 -6.60 3.67
CA LEU A 125 -12.93 -5.77 4.64
C LEU A 125 -12.31 -6.66 5.72
N LYS A 126 -11.03 -6.46 5.97
CA LYS A 126 -10.29 -7.17 7.01
C LYS A 126 -9.65 -6.20 7.99
N GLU A 127 -9.51 -6.64 9.23
CA GLU A 127 -8.74 -5.97 10.27
C GLU A 127 -7.51 -6.79 10.59
N VAL A 128 -6.36 -6.15 10.56
CA VAL A 128 -5.09 -6.70 11.00
C VAL A 128 -4.74 -6.12 12.35
N ASN A 129 -4.62 -6.95 13.38
CA ASN A 129 -4.04 -6.54 14.64
C ASN A 129 -2.51 -6.59 14.54
N LEU A 130 -1.86 -5.43 14.61
CA LEU A 130 -0.42 -5.29 14.42
C LEU A 130 0.38 -5.74 15.65
N THR A 131 -0.26 -5.92 16.80
CA THR A 131 0.39 -6.39 18.04
C THR A 131 0.55 -7.91 18.02
N ASN A 132 -0.55 -8.63 17.86
CA ASN A 132 -0.57 -10.10 17.93
C ASN A 132 -0.50 -10.78 16.56
N LYS A 133 -0.43 -10.01 15.48
CA LYS A 133 -0.31 -10.50 14.09
C LYS A 133 -1.46 -11.41 13.67
N THR A 134 -2.68 -11.02 14.04
CA THR A 134 -3.89 -11.74 13.62
C THR A 134 -4.68 -10.94 12.58
N VAL A 135 -5.40 -11.65 11.72
CA VAL A 135 -6.31 -11.08 10.72
C VAL A 135 -7.71 -11.55 11.02
N ARG A 136 -8.67 -10.61 11.01
CA ARG A 136 -10.08 -10.86 11.18
C ARG A 136 -10.84 -10.28 9.99
N THR A 137 -11.71 -11.07 9.37
CA THR A 137 -12.65 -10.57 8.36
C THR A 137 -13.79 -9.85 9.07
N LEU A 138 -14.02 -8.60 8.72
CA LEU A 138 -15.12 -7.78 9.26
C LEU A 138 -16.34 -7.86 8.38
N LEU A 139 -16.15 -7.87 7.06
CA LEU A 139 -17.21 -7.86 6.07
C LEU A 139 -16.73 -8.61 4.82
N SER A 140 -17.53 -9.59 4.36
CA SER A 140 -17.21 -10.33 3.13
C SER A 140 -18.43 -10.54 2.24
N LYS A 141 -19.65 -10.33 2.79
CA LYS A 141 -20.90 -10.50 2.06
C LYS A 141 -21.86 -9.37 2.38
N ASP A 142 -22.67 -9.00 1.41
CA ASP A 142 -23.77 -8.07 1.60
C ASP A 142 -25.03 -8.75 2.21
N GLU A 143 -26.12 -7.99 2.33
CA GLU A 143 -27.40 -8.48 2.86
C GLU A 143 -28.04 -9.56 1.97
N SER A 144 -27.68 -9.61 0.68
CA SER A 144 -28.13 -10.61 -0.28
C SER A 144 -27.28 -11.88 -0.25
N GLY A 145 -26.14 -11.85 0.43
CA GLY A 145 -25.15 -12.94 0.50
C GLY A 145 -24.14 -12.93 -0.64
N ASP A 146 -24.10 -11.86 -1.44
CA ASP A 146 -23.11 -11.68 -2.51
C ASP A 146 -21.79 -11.20 -1.96
N ASP A 147 -20.69 -11.57 -2.62
CA ASP A 147 -19.34 -11.18 -2.23
C ASP A 147 -19.12 -9.67 -2.38
N ILE A 148 -18.52 -9.06 -1.38
CA ILE A 148 -18.21 -7.63 -1.36
C ILE A 148 -16.78 -7.40 -1.75
N TYR A 149 -16.56 -6.47 -2.70
CA TYR A 149 -15.24 -5.90 -3.02
C TYR A 149 -15.08 -4.57 -2.30
N VAL A 150 -14.07 -4.45 -1.44
CA VAL A 150 -13.79 -3.21 -0.73
C VAL A 150 -12.62 -2.51 -1.40
N ARG A 151 -12.90 -1.45 -2.16
CA ARG A 151 -11.92 -0.67 -2.91
C ARG A 151 -11.44 0.56 -2.18
N GLU A 152 -12.33 1.16 -1.37
CA GLU A 152 -12.03 2.33 -0.57
C GLU A 152 -12.48 2.12 0.87
N ILE A 153 -11.73 2.72 1.79
CA ILE A 153 -12.03 2.74 3.22
C ILE A 153 -11.72 4.14 3.72
N ALA A 154 -12.62 4.70 4.51
CA ALA A 154 -12.41 5.99 5.16
C ALA A 154 -13.09 6.01 6.53
N PHE A 155 -12.50 6.74 7.50
CA PHE A 155 -13.21 7.06 8.72
C PHE A 155 -14.20 8.19 8.45
N TYR A 156 -15.45 7.99 8.89
CA TYR A 156 -16.44 9.06 8.98
C TYR A 156 -16.32 9.79 10.33
N SER A 157 -16.03 9.05 11.39
CA SER A 157 -15.73 9.52 12.75
C SER A 157 -14.75 8.56 13.42
N ASP A 158 -14.37 8.84 14.66
CA ASP A 158 -13.45 7.95 15.40
C ASP A 158 -14.00 6.52 15.59
N ASP A 159 -15.34 6.37 15.56
CA ASP A 159 -16.03 5.09 15.81
C ASP A 159 -16.75 4.54 14.56
N GLU A 160 -16.72 5.25 13.43
CA GLU A 160 -17.46 4.88 12.24
C GLU A 160 -16.54 4.79 11.02
N LEU A 161 -16.50 3.61 10.42
CA LEU A 161 -15.73 3.28 9.23
C LEU A 161 -16.67 3.04 8.04
N TRP A 162 -16.40 3.72 6.95
CA TRP A 162 -17.06 3.49 5.67
C TRP A 162 -16.19 2.65 4.76
N ALA A 163 -16.80 1.68 4.09
CA ALA A 163 -16.15 0.79 3.14
C ALA A 163 -17.05 0.64 1.89
N GLY A 164 -16.42 0.69 0.68
CA GLY A 164 -17.12 0.60 -0.58
C GLY A 164 -16.23 0.19 -1.75
#